data_e4dff6243335fc4dc7aa692b7f6ba8e8
#
_entry.id   e4dff6243335fc4dc7aa692b7f6ba8e8
#
_cell.length_a   1.000
_cell.length_b   1.000
_cell.length_c   1.000
_cell.angle_alpha   90.00
_cell.angle_beta   90.00
_cell.angle_gamma   90.00
#
_symmetry.space_group_name_H-M   'P 1'
#
loop_
_entity.id
_entity.type
_entity.pdbx_description
1 polymer ?
#
loop_
_entity_poly.entity_id
_entity_poly.type
_entity_poly.pdbx_seq_one_letter_code
_entity_poly.pdbx_strand_id
1 'polypeptide(L)'
;MKKVAIIGAGIVGATAAYYLSKESDIEVTVFDHGQGQATKAAAGIISPWFSKRRNKAWYKMARLGADFYVDLLADLEKPGQEIDFYQRSGVFLLKKDEYKLEEFYELALQRREESPLIGQLAIMDQASANELFPGLQGFERLLYASGGARVDGQLLVTRLLEASQVK
;
A
#
# COMPACT_ATOMS: atom_id res chain seq x y z
N MET A 1 0.41 -19.62 -28.42
CA MET A 1 0.99 -18.60 -27.52
C MET A 1 0.39 -17.26 -27.89
N LYS A 2 -0.30 -16.61 -26.95
CA LYS A 2 -0.91 -15.29 -27.14
C LYS A 2 0.16 -14.23 -26.90
N LYS A 3 0.15 -13.16 -27.72
CA LYS A 3 1.05 -12.01 -27.52
C LYS A 3 0.28 -10.86 -26.90
N VAL A 4 0.79 -10.33 -25.78
CA VAL A 4 0.20 -9.22 -25.04
C VAL A 4 1.20 -8.07 -24.99
N ALA A 5 0.78 -6.90 -25.45
CA ALA A 5 1.53 -5.65 -25.34
C ALA A 5 0.95 -4.83 -24.19
N ILE A 6 1.81 -4.42 -23.25
CA ILE A 6 1.45 -3.54 -22.14
C ILE A 6 2.08 -2.18 -22.39
N ILE A 7 1.26 -1.14 -22.41
CA ILE A 7 1.71 0.24 -22.59
C ILE A 7 1.74 0.94 -21.24
N GLY A 8 2.94 1.27 -20.77
CA GLY A 8 3.22 1.88 -19.49
C GLY A 8 3.68 0.90 -18.43
N ALA A 9 4.87 1.12 -17.88
CA ALA A 9 5.47 0.34 -16.81
C ALA A 9 5.29 0.99 -15.42
N GLY A 10 4.18 1.68 -15.17
CA GLY A 10 3.76 2.06 -13.82
C GLY A 10 3.25 0.85 -13.05
N ILE A 11 2.75 1.06 -11.81
CA ILE A 11 2.32 -0.06 -10.95
C ILE A 11 1.29 -0.97 -11.62
N VAL A 12 0.35 -0.43 -12.39
CA VAL A 12 -0.68 -1.21 -13.06
C VAL A 12 -0.08 -2.10 -14.14
N GLY A 13 0.77 -1.53 -15.00
CA GLY A 13 1.41 -2.29 -16.10
C GLY A 13 2.43 -3.31 -15.58
N ALA A 14 3.23 -2.95 -14.58
CA ALA A 14 4.21 -3.84 -13.98
C ALA A 14 3.54 -5.04 -13.27
N THR A 15 2.44 -4.79 -12.52
CA THR A 15 1.66 -5.86 -11.89
C THR A 15 1.02 -6.78 -12.95
N ALA A 16 0.43 -6.20 -14.00
CA ALA A 16 -0.14 -6.98 -15.10
C ALA A 16 0.93 -7.82 -15.81
N ALA A 17 2.11 -7.24 -16.08
CA ALA A 17 3.24 -7.95 -16.67
C ALA A 17 3.67 -9.14 -15.81
N TYR A 18 3.82 -8.92 -14.50
CA TYR A 18 4.22 -9.96 -13.55
C TYR A 18 3.24 -11.14 -13.55
N TYR A 19 1.94 -10.88 -13.41
CA TYR A 19 0.97 -11.97 -13.36
C TYR A 19 0.76 -12.65 -14.72
N LEU A 20 0.73 -11.92 -15.81
CA LEU A 20 0.60 -12.49 -17.16
C LEU A 20 1.83 -13.31 -17.57
N SER A 21 3.02 -12.94 -17.10
CA SER A 21 4.25 -13.70 -17.39
C SER A 21 4.30 -15.09 -16.73
N LYS A 22 3.45 -15.34 -15.73
CA LYS A 22 3.30 -16.67 -15.10
C LYS A 22 2.51 -17.66 -15.98
N GLU A 23 1.75 -17.17 -16.97
CA GLU A 23 0.94 -17.99 -17.85
C GLU A 23 1.80 -18.54 -18.99
N SER A 24 1.88 -19.87 -19.12
CA SER A 24 2.77 -20.53 -20.08
C SER A 24 2.42 -20.30 -21.55
N ASP A 25 1.17 -19.89 -21.85
CA ASP A 25 0.66 -19.63 -23.20
C ASP A 25 0.67 -18.14 -23.59
N ILE A 26 1.22 -17.26 -22.73
CA ILE A 26 1.27 -15.82 -22.94
C ILE A 26 2.72 -15.33 -23.08
N GLU A 27 2.98 -14.55 -24.13
CA GLU A 27 4.21 -13.77 -24.30
C GLU A 27 3.90 -12.30 -24.04
N VAL A 28 4.57 -11.69 -23.06
CA VAL A 28 4.33 -10.31 -22.64
C VAL A 28 5.48 -9.41 -23.11
N THR A 29 5.13 -8.28 -23.71
CA THR A 29 6.07 -7.19 -24.01
C THR A 29 5.59 -5.90 -23.37
N VAL A 30 6.47 -5.21 -22.64
CA VAL A 30 6.16 -3.94 -21.98
C VAL A 30 6.82 -2.78 -22.73
N PHE A 31 6.03 -1.76 -23.04
CA PHE A 31 6.51 -0.52 -23.66
C PHE A 31 6.34 0.64 -22.67
N ASP A 32 7.42 1.32 -22.34
CA ASP A 32 7.39 2.51 -21.48
C ASP A 32 8.41 3.54 -21.98
N HIS A 33 8.05 4.81 -21.94
CA HIS A 33 8.94 5.90 -22.38
C HIS A 33 9.66 6.59 -21.22
N GLY A 34 9.45 6.11 -19.98
CA GLY A 34 10.15 6.57 -18.80
C GLY A 34 9.72 7.93 -18.22
N GLN A 35 8.65 8.54 -18.77
CA GLN A 35 8.14 9.84 -18.32
C GLN A 35 6.77 9.72 -17.64
N GLY A 36 6.40 10.71 -16.80
CA GLY A 36 5.08 10.78 -16.17
C GLY A 36 4.79 9.66 -15.16
N GLN A 37 5.83 9.11 -14.53
CA GLN A 37 5.75 7.93 -13.68
C GLN A 37 5.21 8.27 -12.28
N ALA A 38 3.89 8.45 -12.15
CA ALA A 38 3.22 8.81 -10.91
C ALA A 38 3.53 7.83 -9.75
N THR A 39 3.71 6.54 -10.04
CA THR A 39 4.06 5.54 -9.02
C THR A 39 5.40 5.84 -8.34
N LYS A 40 6.40 6.28 -9.09
CA LYS A 40 7.73 6.61 -8.56
C LYS A 40 7.73 7.88 -7.71
N ALA A 41 6.78 8.80 -7.96
CA ALA A 41 6.62 10.06 -7.24
C ALA A 41 5.61 9.98 -6.09
N ALA A 42 4.94 8.84 -5.91
CA ALA A 42 3.93 8.67 -4.88
C ALA A 42 4.54 8.59 -3.48
N ALA A 43 3.83 9.10 -2.48
CA ALA A 43 4.26 9.02 -1.08
C ALA A 43 4.30 7.59 -0.52
N GLY A 44 3.67 6.64 -1.21
CA GLY A 44 3.71 5.22 -0.86
C GLY A 44 2.98 4.85 0.43
N ILE A 45 2.12 5.72 0.97
CA ILE A 45 1.41 5.45 2.23
C ILE A 45 0.23 4.53 1.97
N ILE A 46 0.17 3.42 2.70
CA ILE A 46 -0.92 2.45 2.66
C ILE A 46 -1.71 2.53 3.96
N SER A 47 -2.82 3.27 3.94
CA SER A 47 -3.75 3.41 5.06
C SER A 47 -5.13 3.87 4.58
N PRO A 48 -5.82 3.13 3.71
CA PRO A 48 -7.08 3.58 3.10
C PRO A 48 -8.21 3.73 4.12
N TRP A 49 -8.10 3.09 5.26
CA TRP A 49 -9.16 2.95 6.27
C TRP A 49 -9.60 4.27 6.92
N PHE A 50 -8.78 5.32 6.87
CA PHE A 50 -9.10 6.63 7.43
C PHE A 50 -9.70 7.61 6.41
N SER A 51 -9.96 7.15 5.19
CA SER A 51 -10.53 8.01 4.17
C SER A 51 -12.02 8.25 4.37
N LYS A 52 -12.47 9.50 4.42
CA LYS A 52 -13.88 9.91 4.44
C LYS A 52 -14.40 10.30 3.04
N ARG A 53 -13.73 9.87 1.96
CA ARG A 53 -14.20 10.15 0.60
C ARG A 53 -15.59 9.54 0.39
N ARG A 54 -16.48 10.32 -0.25
CA ARG A 54 -17.87 9.92 -0.52
C ARG A 54 -17.97 8.80 -1.55
N ASN A 55 -16.97 8.65 -2.41
CA ASN A 55 -16.94 7.62 -3.44
C ASN A 55 -16.64 6.25 -2.80
N LYS A 56 -17.69 5.46 -2.59
CA LYS A 56 -17.60 4.12 -2.01
C LYS A 56 -16.83 3.13 -2.91
N ALA A 57 -16.96 3.26 -4.24
CA ALA A 57 -16.22 2.41 -5.18
C ALA A 57 -14.71 2.67 -5.09
N TRP A 58 -14.30 3.92 -4.94
CA TRP A 58 -12.91 4.27 -4.69
C TRP A 58 -12.38 3.64 -3.40
N TYR A 59 -13.15 3.76 -2.30
CA TYR A 59 -12.75 3.17 -1.02
C TYR A 59 -12.60 1.65 -1.11
N LYS A 60 -13.58 0.97 -1.72
CA LYS A 60 -13.53 -0.49 -1.95
C LYS A 60 -12.27 -0.88 -2.73
N MET A 61 -11.96 -0.17 -3.83
CA MET A 61 -10.79 -0.43 -4.64
C MET A 61 -9.48 -0.20 -3.84
N ALA A 62 -9.38 0.90 -3.10
CA ALA A 62 -8.20 1.21 -2.29
C ALA A 62 -7.98 0.20 -1.17
N ARG A 63 -9.05 -0.29 -0.53
CA ARG A 63 -9.01 -1.34 0.49
C ARG A 63 -8.55 -2.66 -0.12
N LEU A 64 -9.18 -3.10 -1.21
CA LEU A 64 -8.77 -4.32 -1.91
C LEU A 64 -7.31 -4.26 -2.37
N GLY A 65 -6.84 -3.08 -2.80
CA GLY A 65 -5.44 -2.87 -3.14
C GLY A 65 -4.51 -3.01 -1.93
N ALA A 66 -4.92 -2.56 -0.74
CA ALA A 66 -4.17 -2.76 0.48
C ALA A 66 -4.15 -4.25 0.90
N ASP A 67 -5.30 -4.92 0.82
CA ASP A 67 -5.43 -6.35 1.14
C ASP A 67 -4.58 -7.20 0.20
N PHE A 68 -4.50 -6.85 -1.08
CA PHE A 68 -3.73 -7.55 -2.11
C PHE A 68 -2.21 -7.57 -1.85
N TYR A 69 -1.67 -6.63 -1.07
CA TYR A 69 -0.25 -6.67 -0.74
C TYR A 69 0.16 -7.95 0.00
N VAL A 70 -0.74 -8.58 0.76
CA VAL A 70 -0.44 -9.85 1.45
C VAL A 70 -0.08 -10.94 0.43
N ASP A 71 -0.93 -11.08 -0.60
CA ASP A 71 -0.73 -12.08 -1.65
C ASP A 71 0.47 -11.72 -2.53
N LEU A 72 0.61 -10.44 -2.89
CA LEU A 72 1.72 -9.96 -3.70
C LEU A 72 3.09 -10.20 -3.03
N LEU A 73 3.19 -9.92 -1.72
CA LEU A 73 4.42 -10.15 -0.97
C LEU A 73 4.76 -11.64 -0.91
N ALA A 74 3.76 -12.48 -0.62
CA ALA A 74 3.94 -13.93 -0.61
C ALA A 74 4.36 -14.48 -1.99
N ASP A 75 3.79 -13.93 -3.06
CA ASP A 75 4.12 -14.29 -4.44
C ASP A 75 5.55 -13.89 -4.86
N LEU A 76 6.06 -12.78 -4.31
CA LEU A 76 7.40 -12.26 -4.59
C LEU A 76 8.47 -12.81 -3.63
N GLU A 77 8.05 -13.40 -2.50
CA GLU A 77 8.97 -13.98 -1.51
C GLU A 77 9.56 -15.29 -2.04
N LYS A 78 10.69 -15.17 -2.78
CA LYS A 78 11.45 -16.31 -3.29
C LYS A 78 12.85 -16.29 -2.70
N PRO A 79 13.53 -17.47 -2.57
CA PRO A 79 14.92 -17.50 -2.17
C PRO A 79 15.78 -16.59 -3.05
N GLY A 80 16.44 -15.60 -2.44
CA GLY A 80 17.28 -14.63 -3.13
C GLY A 80 16.58 -13.35 -3.64
N GLN A 81 15.29 -13.17 -3.40
CA GLN A 81 14.58 -11.91 -3.65
C GLN A 81 14.32 -11.19 -2.33
N GLU A 82 14.87 -10.01 -2.16
CA GLU A 82 14.59 -9.15 -0.99
C GLU A 82 13.30 -8.38 -1.21
N ILE A 83 12.44 -8.37 -0.17
CA ILE A 83 11.27 -7.48 -0.10
C ILE A 83 11.70 -6.17 0.58
N ASP A 84 12.47 -5.37 -0.15
CA ASP A 84 13.03 -4.10 0.31
C ASP A 84 12.12 -2.88 0.06
N PHE A 85 11.07 -3.08 -0.72
CA PHE A 85 10.14 -2.02 -1.14
C PHE A 85 8.94 -1.82 -0.21
N TYR A 86 8.66 -2.74 0.71
CA TYR A 86 7.48 -2.70 1.57
C TYR A 86 7.83 -2.78 3.04
N GLN A 87 7.22 -1.93 3.84
CA GLN A 87 7.38 -1.98 5.29
C GLN A 87 6.05 -1.69 5.99
N ARG A 88 5.63 -2.61 6.87
CA ARG A 88 4.51 -2.41 7.78
C ARG A 88 5.02 -1.65 9.00
N SER A 89 4.86 -0.34 8.99
CA SER A 89 5.38 0.58 10.01
C SER A 89 4.33 1.07 11.00
N GLY A 90 3.06 0.70 10.76
CA GLY A 90 1.95 1.38 11.41
C GLY A 90 1.70 2.78 10.81
N VAL A 91 0.63 3.40 11.24
CA VAL A 91 0.27 4.77 10.83
C VAL A 91 -0.35 5.52 11.99
N PHE A 92 0.02 6.79 12.13
CA PHE A 92 -0.64 7.74 13.02
C PHE A 92 -1.57 8.67 12.24
N LEU A 93 -2.81 8.81 12.70
CA LEU A 93 -3.71 9.84 12.25
C LEU A 93 -3.68 11.01 13.23
N LEU A 94 -3.26 12.17 12.72
CA LEU A 94 -3.06 13.38 13.52
C LEU A 94 -4.31 14.25 13.43
N LYS A 95 -5.00 14.45 14.54
CA LYS A 95 -6.14 15.36 14.68
C LYS A 95 -6.00 16.16 15.96
N LYS A 96 -6.11 17.50 15.86
CA LYS A 96 -6.13 18.38 17.04
C LYS A 96 -7.49 18.41 17.74
N ASP A 97 -8.54 18.10 17.00
CA ASP A 97 -9.92 18.06 17.47
C ASP A 97 -10.20 16.64 17.98
N GLU A 98 -10.44 16.51 19.27
CA GLU A 98 -10.66 15.24 19.94
C GLU A 98 -11.93 14.54 19.44
N TYR A 99 -13.00 15.27 19.22
CA TYR A 99 -14.23 14.71 18.65
C TYR A 99 -13.98 14.07 17.28
N LYS A 100 -13.18 14.73 16.43
CA LYS A 100 -12.78 14.16 15.13
C LYS A 100 -11.87 12.95 15.28
N LEU A 101 -11.03 12.92 16.29
CA LEU A 101 -10.16 11.76 16.56
C LEU A 101 -11.01 10.53 16.88
N GLU A 102 -11.97 10.68 17.82
CA GLU A 102 -12.90 9.63 18.19
C GLU A 102 -13.76 9.17 16.98
N GLU A 103 -14.27 10.12 16.18
CA GLU A 103 -15.03 9.80 14.96
C GLU A 103 -14.21 8.93 13.98
N PHE A 104 -12.92 9.19 13.83
CA PHE A 104 -12.04 8.38 13.00
C PHE A 104 -11.72 7.03 13.63
N TYR A 105 -11.63 6.96 14.95
CA TYR A 105 -11.44 5.70 15.68
C TYR A 105 -12.64 4.77 15.48
N GLU A 106 -13.84 5.26 15.70
CA GLU A 106 -15.08 4.50 15.46
C GLU A 106 -15.20 4.05 13.99
N LEU A 107 -14.90 4.93 13.05
CA LEU A 107 -14.87 4.59 11.63
C LEU A 107 -13.87 3.45 11.34
N ALA A 108 -12.70 3.50 11.95
CA ALA A 108 -11.68 2.47 11.75
C ALA A 108 -12.08 1.14 12.40
N LEU A 109 -12.74 1.16 13.56
CA LEU A 109 -13.29 -0.05 14.20
C LEU A 109 -14.31 -0.75 13.29
N GLN A 110 -15.25 0.00 12.71
CA GLN A 110 -16.23 -0.56 11.77
C GLN A 110 -15.53 -1.15 10.54
N ARG A 111 -14.55 -0.46 9.99
CA ARG A 111 -13.82 -0.92 8.80
C ARG A 111 -12.91 -2.11 9.06
N ARG A 112 -12.48 -2.32 10.29
CA ARG A 112 -11.66 -3.48 10.67
C ARG A 112 -12.41 -4.79 10.51
N GLU A 113 -13.74 -4.79 10.63
CA GLU A 113 -14.56 -5.97 10.36
C GLU A 113 -14.44 -6.46 8.91
N GLU A 114 -14.32 -5.50 7.95
CA GLU A 114 -14.14 -5.81 6.53
C GLU A 114 -12.67 -5.93 6.12
N SER A 115 -11.75 -5.35 6.88
CA SER A 115 -10.31 -5.31 6.58
C SER A 115 -9.49 -5.56 7.85
N PRO A 116 -9.27 -6.82 8.24
CA PRO A 116 -8.46 -7.18 9.41
C PRO A 116 -7.03 -6.65 9.35
N LEU A 117 -6.55 -6.28 8.15
CA LEU A 117 -5.22 -5.67 7.94
C LEU A 117 -5.03 -4.34 8.65
N ILE A 118 -6.08 -3.63 9.04
CA ILE A 118 -5.98 -2.46 9.93
C ILE A 118 -5.14 -2.79 11.18
N GLY A 119 -5.27 -4.01 11.67
CA GLY A 119 -4.54 -4.50 12.84
C GLY A 119 -5.06 -3.90 14.15
N GLN A 120 -4.16 -3.63 15.06
CA GLN A 120 -4.49 -3.00 16.33
C GLN A 120 -4.78 -1.52 16.15
N LEU A 121 -5.86 -1.06 16.79
CA LEU A 121 -6.24 0.35 16.86
C LEU A 121 -6.10 0.82 18.30
N ALA A 122 -5.47 1.97 18.49
CA ALA A 122 -5.33 2.60 19.82
C ALA A 122 -5.33 4.12 19.68
N ILE A 123 -5.96 4.78 20.63
CA ILE A 123 -5.71 6.20 20.88
C ILE A 123 -4.58 6.27 21.89
N MET A 124 -3.47 6.86 21.49
CA MET A 124 -2.24 6.95 22.26
C MET A 124 -1.96 8.39 22.67
N ASP A 125 -1.33 8.59 23.81
CA ASP A 125 -0.74 9.88 24.16
C ASP A 125 0.57 10.14 23.40
N GLN A 126 1.04 11.38 23.44
CA GLN A 126 2.26 11.78 22.74
C GLN A 126 3.50 11.02 23.22
N ALA A 127 3.59 10.68 24.51
CA ALA A 127 4.75 9.99 25.05
C ALA A 127 4.85 8.56 24.49
N SER A 128 3.75 7.81 24.55
CA SER A 128 3.66 6.46 23.96
C SER A 128 3.85 6.47 22.45
N ALA A 129 3.31 7.48 21.75
CA ALA A 129 3.51 7.63 20.31
C ALA A 129 4.96 7.90 19.93
N ASN A 130 5.71 8.65 20.78
CA ASN A 130 7.13 8.93 20.56
C ASN A 130 8.04 7.70 20.72
N GLU A 131 7.60 6.68 21.44
CA GLU A 131 8.33 5.40 21.49
C GLU A 131 8.33 4.71 20.12
N LEU A 132 7.23 4.83 19.37
CA LEU A 132 7.08 4.26 18.03
C LEU A 132 7.61 5.18 16.92
N PHE A 133 7.45 6.48 17.07
CA PHE A 133 7.89 7.49 16.11
C PHE A 133 8.53 8.69 16.84
N PRO A 134 9.83 8.66 17.10
CA PRO A 134 10.56 9.73 17.76
C PRO A 134 10.44 11.07 17.01
N GLY A 135 10.21 12.14 17.78
CA GLY A 135 10.12 13.49 17.22
C GLY A 135 8.70 13.97 16.87
N LEU A 136 7.68 13.16 17.13
CA LEU A 136 6.29 13.58 16.98
C LEU A 136 5.95 14.60 18.08
N GLN A 137 5.45 15.78 17.68
CA GLN A 137 5.15 16.89 18.62
C GLN A 137 3.83 17.59 18.27
N GLY A 138 3.23 18.25 19.28
CA GLY A 138 2.07 19.12 19.10
C GLY A 138 0.72 18.41 19.01
N PHE A 139 0.65 17.17 19.53
CA PHE A 139 -0.59 16.40 19.62
C PHE A 139 -0.67 15.73 20.99
N GLU A 140 -1.72 15.98 21.75
CA GLU A 140 -1.95 15.34 23.03
C GLU A 140 -2.35 13.87 22.87
N ARG A 141 -3.20 13.61 21.88
CA ARG A 141 -3.72 12.27 21.54
C ARG A 141 -3.61 12.01 20.04
N LEU A 142 -3.33 10.77 19.68
CA LEU A 142 -3.15 10.32 18.31
C LEU A 142 -3.82 8.96 18.10
N LEU A 143 -4.45 8.78 16.95
CA LEU A 143 -4.99 7.47 16.57
C LEU A 143 -3.91 6.67 15.85
N TYR A 144 -3.60 5.51 16.38
CA TYR A 144 -2.65 4.55 15.81
C TYR A 144 -3.38 3.36 15.18
N ALA A 145 -2.88 2.90 14.05
CA ALA A 145 -3.25 1.62 13.46
C ALA A 145 -2.00 0.85 13.04
N SER A 146 -1.82 -0.35 13.60
CA SER A 146 -0.61 -1.16 13.39
C SER A 146 -0.48 -1.72 11.97
N GLY A 147 -1.58 -1.75 11.21
CA GLY A 147 -1.62 -2.24 9.84
C GLY A 147 -1.16 -1.25 8.79
N GLY A 148 -0.95 0.03 9.17
CA GLY A 148 -0.41 1.01 8.25
C GLY A 148 0.94 0.58 7.68
N ALA A 149 1.16 0.84 6.39
CA ALA A 149 2.38 0.45 5.73
C ALA A 149 2.89 1.55 4.79
N ARG A 150 4.13 1.41 4.39
CA ARG A 150 4.74 2.21 3.32
C ARG A 150 5.27 1.32 2.23
N VAL A 151 5.24 1.81 1.01
CA VAL A 151 5.82 1.17 -0.16
C VAL A 151 6.71 2.16 -0.92
N ASP A 152 7.89 1.72 -1.30
CA ASP A 152 8.68 2.42 -2.32
C ASP A 152 8.15 2.01 -3.69
N GLY A 153 7.43 2.92 -4.34
CA GLY A 153 6.79 2.64 -5.62
C GLY A 153 7.79 2.39 -6.75
N GLN A 154 8.98 2.99 -6.69
CA GLN A 154 10.02 2.77 -7.68
C GLN A 154 10.61 1.37 -7.55
N LEU A 155 10.99 0.98 -6.33
CA LEU A 155 11.51 -0.36 -6.07
C LEU A 155 10.48 -1.45 -6.38
N LEU A 156 9.21 -1.27 -5.96
CA LEU A 156 8.14 -2.21 -6.26
C LEU A 156 7.99 -2.45 -7.78
N VAL A 157 7.93 -1.39 -8.58
CA VAL A 157 7.83 -1.52 -10.04
C VAL A 157 9.05 -2.25 -10.61
N THR A 158 10.25 -1.92 -10.13
CA THR A 158 11.49 -2.58 -10.55
C THR A 158 11.44 -4.07 -10.24
N ARG A 159 11.09 -4.45 -9.00
CA ARG A 159 11.01 -5.86 -8.59
C ARG A 159 9.97 -6.65 -9.36
N LEU A 160 8.81 -6.06 -9.66
CA LEU A 160 7.77 -6.69 -10.48
C LEU A 160 8.26 -6.97 -11.91
N LEU A 161 8.92 -6.00 -12.54
CA LEU A 161 9.45 -6.17 -13.90
C LEU A 161 10.61 -7.16 -13.95
N GLU A 162 11.52 -7.14 -12.99
CA GLU A 162 12.60 -8.12 -12.86
C GLU A 162 12.04 -9.54 -12.67
N ALA A 163 11.04 -9.70 -11.80
CA ALA A 163 10.40 -10.99 -11.54
C ALA A 163 9.59 -11.50 -12.74
N SER A 164 9.07 -10.61 -13.57
CA SER A 164 8.29 -10.96 -14.78
C SER A 164 9.16 -11.46 -15.94
N GLN A 165 10.48 -11.15 -15.95
CA GLN A 165 11.39 -11.47 -17.04
C GLN A 165 10.88 -11.06 -18.44
N VAL A 166 10.05 -10.03 -18.51
CA VAL A 166 9.51 -9.48 -19.77
C VAL A 166 10.56 -8.69 -20.52
N LYS A 167 10.36 -8.60 -21.84
CA LYS A 167 11.21 -7.81 -22.77
C LYS A 167 10.67 -6.40 -22.93
#